data_968334de119d7c645aeca7c0c12e7da4
#
_entry.id   968334de119d7c645aeca7c0c12e7da4
#
_cell.length_a   1.000
_cell.length_b   1.000
_cell.length_c   1.000
_cell.angle_alpha   90.00
_cell.angle_beta   90.00
_cell.angle_gamma   90.00
#
_symmetry.space_group_name_H-M   'P 1'
#
loop_
_entity.id
_entity.type
_entity.pdbx_description
1 polymer ?
#
loop_
_entity_poly.entity_id
_entity_poly.type
_entity_poly.pdbx_seq_one_letter_code
_entity_poly.pdbx_strand_id
1 'polypeptide(L)'
;SRDWNTLKANYRANTYYPADFQWRDRVVRNVGIRSRGNGSRSGDKPGLRIDFNRYSTGQTFLGLKSLVLRNNTQDPSHLHERLSMRFFARMGLPAPRELPARLFVNNAYAGLYTVVEAIDRAFLRRTFGEDEGYLFDYAYEMEAPPYYFEDRGRDPSRYVPAPFSPETHEADPRPEIVERLVYAINSGGAAQFRGAIEEFLDVHRFVRYVAVETFLAEQDGFLGDWGMNNFYLYRPPQSHRFVILPWDKSHAFVRGPESSTWR
;
A
#
# COMPACT_ATOMS: atom_id res chain seq x y z
N SER A 1 3.62 -23.37 17.80
CA SER A 1 4.63 -22.89 18.75
C SER A 1 4.02 -21.82 19.65
N ARG A 2 4.69 -21.54 20.78
CA ARG A 2 4.28 -20.49 21.72
C ARG A 2 4.12 -19.14 21.01
N ASP A 3 5.11 -18.75 20.21
CA ASP A 3 5.13 -17.44 19.55
C ASP A 3 4.00 -17.29 18.53
N TRP A 4 3.67 -18.35 17.77
CA TRP A 4 2.53 -18.32 16.86
C TRP A 4 1.19 -18.12 17.59
N ASN A 5 0.99 -18.82 18.70
CA ASN A 5 -0.21 -18.67 19.50
C ASN A 5 -0.27 -17.27 20.15
N THR A 6 0.88 -16.74 20.60
CA THR A 6 0.97 -15.38 21.14
C THR A 6 0.68 -14.32 20.07
N LEU A 7 1.20 -14.48 18.85
CA LEU A 7 0.91 -13.61 17.72
C LEU A 7 -0.61 -13.60 17.42
N LYS A 8 -1.22 -14.78 17.39
CA LYS A 8 -2.66 -14.92 17.15
C LYS A 8 -3.50 -14.29 18.28
N ALA A 9 -3.13 -14.49 19.52
CA ALA A 9 -3.81 -13.91 20.68
C ALA A 9 -3.68 -12.37 20.70
N ASN A 10 -2.51 -11.86 20.30
CA ASN A 10 -2.20 -10.43 20.27
C ASN A 10 -2.18 -9.88 18.83
N TYR A 11 -3.08 -10.33 17.97
CA TYR A 11 -3.07 -10.01 16.54
C TYR A 11 -3.17 -8.51 16.21
N ARG A 12 -3.64 -7.70 17.14
CA ARG A 12 -3.68 -6.24 17.00
C ARG A 12 -2.33 -5.56 17.26
N ALA A 13 -1.41 -6.25 17.94
CA ALA A 13 -0.08 -5.72 18.23
C ALA A 13 0.85 -5.81 17.01
N ASN A 14 1.76 -4.83 16.90
CA ASN A 14 2.80 -4.82 15.87
C ASN A 14 4.10 -5.52 16.33
N THR A 15 4.00 -6.47 17.27
CA THR A 15 5.14 -7.18 17.83
C THR A 15 5.71 -8.18 16.83
N TYR A 16 7.01 -8.12 16.60
CA TYR A 16 7.74 -9.09 15.79
C TYR A 16 8.16 -10.30 16.60
N TYR A 17 8.04 -11.48 16.01
CA TYR A 17 8.48 -12.77 16.52
C TYR A 17 9.52 -13.35 15.57
N PRO A 18 10.60 -13.98 16.09
CA PRO A 18 11.60 -14.64 15.25
C PRO A 18 11.05 -15.93 14.64
N ALA A 19 11.43 -16.18 13.39
CA ALA A 19 11.07 -17.39 12.67
C ALA A 19 12.07 -17.69 11.55
N ASP A 20 12.01 -18.91 11.02
CA ASP A 20 12.64 -19.26 9.76
C ASP A 20 11.58 -19.24 8.66
N PHE A 21 11.89 -18.61 7.54
CA PHE A 21 11.03 -18.58 6.36
C PHE A 21 11.54 -19.60 5.34
N GLN A 22 10.63 -20.41 4.82
CA GLN A 22 10.94 -21.36 3.76
C GLN A 22 10.02 -21.17 2.57
N TRP A 23 10.60 -21.11 1.39
CA TRP A 23 9.92 -21.15 0.11
C TRP A 23 10.59 -22.16 -0.79
N ARG A 24 9.90 -23.29 -1.05
CA ARG A 24 10.46 -24.44 -1.77
C ARG A 24 11.73 -24.94 -1.08
N ASP A 25 12.86 -24.97 -1.81
CA ASP A 25 14.19 -25.37 -1.35
C ASP A 25 14.99 -24.24 -0.65
N ARG A 26 14.47 -23.01 -0.66
CA ARG A 26 15.15 -21.85 -0.08
C ARG A 26 14.68 -21.60 1.34
N VAL A 27 15.64 -21.46 2.24
CA VAL A 27 15.40 -21.13 3.65
C VAL A 27 16.12 -19.83 3.97
N VAL A 28 15.38 -18.90 4.59
CA VAL A 28 15.93 -17.66 5.18
C VAL A 28 15.68 -17.72 6.67
N ARG A 29 16.75 -17.79 7.44
CA ARG A 29 16.68 -17.95 8.90
C ARG A 29 16.57 -16.63 9.61
N ASN A 30 16.04 -16.67 10.83
CA ASN A 30 16.00 -15.54 11.75
C ASN A 30 15.32 -14.28 11.13
N VAL A 31 14.17 -14.50 10.48
CA VAL A 31 13.33 -13.42 9.98
C VAL A 31 12.36 -12.93 11.05
N GLY A 32 11.89 -11.68 10.94
CA GLY A 32 10.84 -11.16 11.81
C GLY A 32 9.46 -11.39 11.19
N ILE A 33 8.53 -11.96 11.97
CA ILE A 33 7.12 -12.10 11.55
C ILE A 33 6.24 -11.34 12.53
N ARG A 34 5.32 -10.53 12.00
CA ARG A 34 4.29 -9.87 12.80
C ARG A 34 2.92 -9.92 12.13
N SER A 35 1.87 -9.76 12.91
CA SER A 35 0.55 -9.48 12.39
C SER A 35 0.52 -8.10 11.70
N ARG A 36 -0.27 -7.98 10.63
CA ARG A 36 -0.50 -6.71 9.92
C ARG A 36 -1.95 -6.60 9.41
N GLY A 37 -2.28 -5.40 8.97
CA GLY A 37 -3.60 -4.99 8.51
C GLY A 37 -4.17 -3.93 9.43
N ASN A 38 -5.34 -3.43 9.08
CA ASN A 38 -6.18 -2.58 9.93
C ASN A 38 -7.51 -3.33 10.15
N GLY A 39 -8.56 -3.07 9.39
CA GLY A 39 -9.83 -3.78 9.47
C GLY A 39 -9.77 -5.28 9.16
N SER A 40 -8.76 -5.75 8.41
CA SER A 40 -8.54 -7.16 8.07
C SER A 40 -7.83 -7.99 9.14
N ARG A 41 -7.43 -7.40 10.29
CA ARG A 41 -6.73 -8.15 11.35
C ARG A 41 -7.63 -9.21 11.96
N SER A 42 -7.09 -10.41 12.12
CA SER A 42 -7.80 -11.58 12.65
C SER A 42 -6.88 -12.42 13.53
N GLY A 43 -7.40 -12.89 14.68
CA GLY A 43 -6.69 -13.84 15.54
C GLY A 43 -6.75 -15.27 15.00
N ASP A 44 -7.75 -15.61 14.20
CA ASP A 44 -7.86 -16.96 13.62
C ASP A 44 -6.93 -17.12 12.42
N LYS A 45 -6.95 -16.17 11.51
CA LYS A 45 -6.16 -16.17 10.29
C LYS A 45 -5.49 -14.79 10.13
N PRO A 46 -4.39 -14.49 10.85
CA PRO A 46 -3.76 -13.18 10.82
C PRO A 46 -3.14 -12.87 9.46
N GLY A 47 -3.35 -11.66 8.94
CA GLY A 47 -2.49 -11.09 7.91
C GLY A 47 -1.08 -10.93 8.47
N LEU A 48 -0.04 -11.17 7.66
CA LEU A 48 1.34 -11.19 8.15
C LEU A 48 2.25 -10.25 7.35
N ARG A 49 3.24 -9.68 8.02
CA ARG A 49 4.44 -9.11 7.42
C ARG A 49 5.62 -9.97 7.81
N ILE A 50 6.39 -10.39 6.81
CA ILE A 50 7.67 -11.04 6.98
C ILE A 50 8.73 -9.99 6.67
N ASP A 51 9.61 -9.73 7.62
CA ASP A 51 10.75 -8.82 7.50
C ASP A 51 12.04 -9.64 7.54
N PHE A 52 12.68 -9.78 6.39
CA PHE A 52 13.91 -10.56 6.26
C PHE A 52 15.11 -9.88 6.91
N ASN A 53 15.05 -8.57 7.07
CA ASN A 53 16.15 -7.75 7.60
C ASN A 53 16.02 -7.47 9.11
N ARG A 54 14.94 -7.93 9.75
CA ARG A 54 14.59 -7.54 11.13
C ARG A 54 15.65 -7.88 12.16
N TYR A 55 16.18 -9.10 12.09
CA TYR A 55 17.15 -9.63 13.05
C TYR A 55 18.53 -9.92 12.42
N SER A 56 18.65 -9.76 11.11
CA SER A 56 19.88 -10.04 10.35
C SER A 56 20.04 -8.95 9.30
N THR A 57 20.82 -7.91 9.63
CA THR A 57 21.05 -6.74 8.76
C THR A 57 21.56 -7.15 7.38
N GLY A 58 20.96 -6.58 6.34
CA GLY A 58 21.31 -6.86 4.94
C GLY A 58 20.67 -8.11 4.36
N GLN A 59 19.95 -8.91 5.18
CA GLN A 59 19.32 -10.14 4.71
C GLN A 59 18.10 -9.82 3.82
N THR A 60 17.98 -10.57 2.73
CA THR A 60 16.87 -10.44 1.77
C THR A 60 16.41 -11.81 1.28
N PHE A 61 15.20 -11.86 0.74
CA PHE A 61 14.71 -13.01 -0.01
C PHE A 61 14.44 -12.58 -1.46
N LEU A 62 15.19 -13.11 -2.42
CA LEU A 62 15.11 -12.72 -3.84
C LEU A 62 15.23 -11.19 -4.06
N GLY A 63 16.08 -10.53 -3.28
CA GLY A 63 16.25 -9.09 -3.30
C GLY A 63 15.19 -8.27 -2.54
N LEU A 64 14.16 -8.94 -1.99
CA LEU A 64 13.11 -8.29 -1.20
C LEU A 64 13.51 -8.22 0.27
N LYS A 65 13.33 -7.06 0.90
CA LYS A 65 13.50 -6.88 2.35
C LYS A 65 12.30 -7.40 3.15
N SER A 66 11.11 -7.32 2.57
CA SER A 66 9.89 -7.81 3.24
C SER A 66 8.89 -8.37 2.25
N LEU A 67 7.97 -9.20 2.78
CA LEU A 67 6.79 -9.69 2.09
C LEU A 67 5.55 -9.45 2.94
N VAL A 68 4.45 -9.19 2.27
CA VAL A 68 3.12 -9.11 2.86
C VAL A 68 2.35 -10.38 2.50
N LEU A 69 1.74 -11.01 3.49
CA LEU A 69 0.82 -12.13 3.30
C LEU A 69 -0.57 -11.68 3.74
N ARG A 70 -1.44 -11.44 2.78
CA ARG A 70 -2.84 -11.10 3.06
C ARG A 70 -3.63 -12.34 3.39
N ASN A 71 -4.42 -12.24 4.44
CA ASN A 71 -5.29 -13.33 4.89
C ASN A 71 -6.57 -13.48 4.06
N ASN A 72 -6.89 -12.50 3.19
CA ASN A 72 -8.08 -12.45 2.33
C ASN A 72 -9.42 -12.60 3.10
N THR A 73 -9.47 -12.12 4.34
CA THR A 73 -10.71 -12.16 5.13
C THR A 73 -11.79 -11.23 4.59
N GLN A 74 -11.40 -10.22 3.83
CA GLN A 74 -12.30 -9.23 3.21
C GLN A 74 -12.67 -9.59 1.76
N ASP A 75 -12.03 -10.60 1.17
CA ASP A 75 -12.30 -11.10 -0.17
C ASP A 75 -12.46 -12.63 -0.17
N PRO A 76 -13.68 -13.15 -0.02
CA PRO A 76 -13.95 -14.59 -0.02
C PRO A 76 -13.53 -15.29 -1.32
N SER A 77 -13.46 -14.57 -2.44
CA SER A 77 -13.02 -15.12 -3.73
C SER A 77 -11.50 -15.32 -3.80
N HIS A 78 -10.73 -14.57 -3.00
CA HIS A 78 -9.27 -14.48 -3.05
C HIS A 78 -8.72 -13.97 -4.40
N LEU A 79 -9.53 -13.25 -5.19
CA LEU A 79 -9.20 -12.83 -6.54
C LEU A 79 -9.26 -11.32 -6.75
N HIS A 80 -10.05 -10.57 -5.95
CA HIS A 80 -10.32 -9.16 -6.17
C HIS A 80 -9.03 -8.35 -6.27
N GLU A 81 -8.18 -8.41 -5.27
CA GLU A 81 -6.94 -7.65 -5.26
C GLU A 81 -6.02 -8.04 -6.42
N ARG A 82 -5.83 -9.34 -6.64
CA ARG A 82 -4.95 -9.83 -7.71
C ARG A 82 -5.43 -9.42 -9.11
N LEU A 83 -6.72 -9.50 -9.38
CA LEU A 83 -7.30 -9.08 -10.66
C LEU A 83 -7.13 -7.58 -10.85
N SER A 84 -7.40 -6.80 -9.81
CA SER A 84 -7.25 -5.35 -9.80
C SER A 84 -5.81 -4.93 -10.07
N MET A 85 -4.83 -5.47 -9.35
CA MET A 85 -3.41 -5.14 -9.56
C MET A 85 -2.92 -5.55 -10.95
N ARG A 86 -3.38 -6.69 -11.48
CA ARG A 86 -3.08 -7.06 -12.86
C ARG A 86 -3.73 -6.13 -13.88
N PHE A 87 -4.91 -5.62 -13.60
CA PHE A 87 -5.58 -4.65 -14.45
C PHE A 87 -4.84 -3.31 -14.45
N PHE A 88 -4.46 -2.78 -13.29
CA PHE A 88 -3.57 -1.62 -13.21
C PHE A 88 -2.32 -1.80 -14.07
N ALA A 89 -1.62 -2.92 -13.91
CA ALA A 89 -0.40 -3.21 -14.67
C ALA A 89 -0.66 -3.29 -16.18
N ARG A 90 -1.78 -3.89 -16.64
CA ARG A 90 -2.16 -3.95 -18.05
C ARG A 90 -2.51 -2.58 -18.63
N MET A 91 -3.01 -1.68 -17.80
CA MET A 91 -3.26 -0.28 -18.19
C MET A 91 -2.01 0.59 -18.15
N GLY A 92 -0.82 0.00 -17.97
CA GLY A 92 0.47 0.70 -17.94
C GLY A 92 0.70 1.52 -16.67
N LEU A 93 -0.01 1.17 -15.59
CA LEU A 93 0.16 1.80 -14.28
C LEU A 93 1.05 0.93 -13.37
N PRO A 94 1.92 1.53 -12.55
CA PRO A 94 2.67 0.81 -11.55
C PRO A 94 1.75 0.06 -10.58
N ALA A 95 2.02 -1.21 -10.35
CA ALA A 95 1.26 -2.02 -9.39
C ALA A 95 2.14 -3.09 -8.73
N PRO A 96 1.86 -3.46 -7.46
CA PRO A 96 2.50 -4.58 -6.79
C PRO A 96 2.24 -5.90 -7.53
N ARG A 97 3.23 -6.80 -7.47
CA ARG A 97 3.07 -8.18 -7.93
C ARG A 97 2.44 -9.02 -6.82
N GLU A 98 1.58 -9.93 -7.22
CA GLU A 98 0.85 -10.79 -6.31
C GLU A 98 0.77 -12.23 -6.78
N LEU A 99 0.76 -13.14 -5.82
CA LEU A 99 0.55 -14.56 -6.10
C LEU A 99 -0.17 -15.26 -4.93
N PRO A 100 -1.04 -16.24 -5.19
CA PRO A 100 -1.62 -17.08 -4.15
C PRO A 100 -0.59 -18.04 -3.60
N ALA A 101 -0.62 -18.28 -2.29
CA ALA A 101 0.27 -19.21 -1.61
C ALA A 101 -0.44 -19.97 -0.49
N ARG A 102 -0.14 -21.25 -0.36
CA ARG A 102 -0.51 -22.06 0.80
C ARG A 102 0.49 -21.80 1.91
N LEU A 103 0.02 -21.26 3.02
CA LEU A 103 0.87 -21.02 4.19
C LEU A 103 0.85 -22.23 5.13
N PHE A 104 2.02 -22.63 5.56
CA PHE A 104 2.21 -23.60 6.63
C PHE A 104 3.01 -22.93 7.75
N VAL A 105 2.59 -23.12 8.98
CA VAL A 105 3.28 -22.64 10.17
C VAL A 105 3.60 -23.83 11.04
N ASN A 106 4.90 -24.10 11.29
CA ASN A 106 5.36 -25.27 12.02
C ASN A 106 4.76 -26.59 11.46
N ASN A 107 4.78 -26.73 10.13
CA ASN A 107 4.24 -27.86 9.36
C ASN A 107 2.71 -28.01 9.39
N ALA A 108 1.97 -27.17 10.10
CA ALA A 108 0.51 -27.16 10.06
C ALA A 108 0.00 -26.18 9.00
N TYR A 109 -0.99 -26.61 8.21
CA TYR A 109 -1.62 -25.74 7.20
C TYR A 109 -2.38 -24.58 7.88
N ALA A 110 -1.98 -23.36 7.58
CA ALA A 110 -2.57 -22.14 8.13
C ALA A 110 -3.56 -21.44 7.18
N GLY A 111 -3.67 -21.89 5.94
CA GLY A 111 -4.64 -21.38 4.98
C GLY A 111 -4.03 -20.93 3.64
N LEU A 112 -4.92 -20.49 2.75
CA LEU A 112 -4.56 -19.85 1.49
C LEU A 112 -4.39 -18.34 1.74
N TYR A 113 -3.25 -17.80 1.35
CA TYR A 113 -2.90 -16.39 1.46
C TYR A 113 -2.58 -15.80 0.10
N THR A 114 -2.65 -14.49 -0.02
CA THR A 114 -2.06 -13.77 -1.15
C THR A 114 -0.74 -13.15 -0.69
N VAL A 115 0.35 -13.55 -1.34
CA VAL A 115 1.66 -12.91 -1.16
C VAL A 115 1.68 -11.67 -2.03
N VAL A 116 1.95 -10.52 -1.41
CA VAL A 116 1.98 -9.21 -2.04
C VAL A 116 3.37 -8.62 -1.93
N GLU A 117 3.87 -8.09 -3.04
CA GLU A 117 5.10 -7.29 -3.07
C GLU A 117 4.88 -6.01 -2.26
N ALA A 118 5.74 -5.75 -1.28
CA ALA A 118 5.68 -4.49 -0.55
C ALA A 118 6.04 -3.31 -1.48
N ILE A 119 5.34 -2.19 -1.33
CA ILE A 119 5.74 -0.93 -1.99
C ILE A 119 6.88 -0.34 -1.15
N ASP A 120 8.10 -0.64 -1.55
CA ASP A 120 9.35 -0.24 -0.90
C ASP A 120 10.42 0.06 -1.96
N ARG A 121 11.67 0.30 -1.54
CA ARG A 121 12.79 0.56 -2.46
C ARG A 121 12.98 -0.54 -3.51
N ALA A 122 12.70 -1.80 -3.21
CA ALA A 122 12.82 -2.88 -4.19
C ALA A 122 11.72 -2.78 -5.28
N PHE A 123 10.50 -2.45 -4.89
CA PHE A 123 9.40 -2.14 -5.81
C PHE A 123 9.75 -0.93 -6.70
N LEU A 124 10.27 0.15 -6.10
CA LEU A 124 10.64 1.37 -6.84
C LEU A 124 11.71 1.08 -7.89
N ARG A 125 12.80 0.40 -7.51
CA ARG A 125 13.84 -0.01 -8.48
C ARG A 125 13.30 -0.84 -9.64
N ARG A 126 12.44 -1.82 -9.34
CA ARG A 126 11.83 -2.66 -10.36
C ARG A 126 10.93 -1.86 -11.31
N THR A 127 10.22 -0.90 -10.79
CA THR A 127 9.13 -0.20 -11.49
C THR A 127 9.60 1.06 -12.20
N PHE A 128 10.52 1.81 -11.58
CA PHE A 128 11.00 3.10 -12.07
C PHE A 128 12.48 3.09 -12.48
N GLY A 129 13.20 1.99 -12.21
CA GLY A 129 14.64 1.89 -12.47
C GLY A 129 15.50 2.60 -11.42
N GLU A 130 14.89 3.16 -10.38
CA GLU A 130 15.54 3.90 -9.30
C GLU A 130 14.74 3.79 -7.99
N ASP A 131 15.30 4.21 -6.86
CA ASP A 131 14.67 4.12 -5.54
C ASP A 131 15.03 5.28 -4.59
N GLU A 132 15.54 6.37 -5.18
CA GLU A 132 15.99 7.56 -4.45
C GLU A 132 14.91 8.64 -4.31
N GLY A 133 13.70 8.40 -4.85
CA GLY A 133 12.58 9.32 -4.72
C GLY A 133 11.89 9.27 -3.35
N TYR A 134 10.97 10.19 -3.15
CA TYR A 134 10.17 10.31 -1.93
C TYR A 134 8.88 9.50 -2.06
N LEU A 135 8.75 8.49 -1.21
CA LEU A 135 7.58 7.62 -1.12
C LEU A 135 6.82 7.90 0.18
N PHE A 136 5.52 8.10 0.06
CA PHE A 136 4.63 8.31 1.20
C PHE A 136 3.46 7.33 1.13
N ASP A 137 3.17 6.68 2.26
CA ASP A 137 1.94 5.92 2.48
C ASP A 137 0.83 6.86 2.97
N TYR A 138 -0.39 6.69 2.46
CA TYR A 138 -1.54 7.36 3.03
C TYR A 138 -1.95 6.66 4.32
N ALA A 139 -1.69 7.33 5.45
CA ALA A 139 -1.96 6.80 6.79
C ALA A 139 -3.44 7.01 7.13
N TYR A 140 -4.28 6.04 6.74
CA TYR A 140 -5.70 6.05 7.08
C TYR A 140 -5.91 5.74 8.57
N GLU A 141 -6.67 6.63 9.25
CA GLU A 141 -7.06 6.48 10.66
C GLU A 141 -8.57 6.18 10.73
N MET A 142 -8.94 4.99 11.21
CA MET A 142 -10.35 4.55 11.26
C MET A 142 -11.26 5.45 12.11
N GLU A 143 -10.71 6.13 13.10
CA GLU A 143 -11.48 6.97 14.05
C GLU A 143 -11.48 8.46 13.64
N ALA A 144 -10.70 8.84 12.63
CA ALA A 144 -10.64 10.20 12.13
C ALA A 144 -11.43 10.35 10.82
N PRO A 145 -11.98 11.53 10.52
CA PRO A 145 -12.55 11.80 9.19
C PRO A 145 -11.49 11.58 8.10
N PRO A 146 -11.87 10.98 6.96
CA PRO A 146 -10.95 10.83 5.84
C PRO A 146 -10.42 12.20 5.38
N TYR A 147 -9.14 12.24 5.01
CA TYR A 147 -8.51 13.44 4.48
C TYR A 147 -8.55 13.42 2.95
N TYR A 148 -9.05 14.49 2.32
CA TYR A 148 -9.24 14.58 0.87
C TYR A 148 -8.37 15.68 0.21
N PHE A 149 -7.15 15.86 0.67
CA PHE A 149 -6.23 16.91 0.23
C PHE A 149 -6.71 18.34 0.54
N GLU A 150 -7.50 18.51 1.60
CA GLU A 150 -7.88 19.85 2.07
C GLU A 150 -6.64 20.64 2.52
N ASP A 151 -6.64 21.94 2.23
CA ASP A 151 -5.59 22.83 2.69
C ASP A 151 -5.64 22.99 4.22
N ARG A 152 -4.59 22.52 4.89
CA ARG A 152 -4.34 22.67 6.34
C ARG A 152 -3.41 23.84 6.66
N GLY A 153 -3.17 24.72 5.70
CA GLY A 153 -2.23 25.86 5.80
C GLY A 153 -0.81 25.52 5.38
N ARG A 154 0.10 26.47 5.57
CA ARG A 154 1.47 26.44 5.01
C ARG A 154 2.49 25.74 5.90
N ASP A 155 2.07 25.17 7.02
CA ASP A 155 2.94 24.38 7.90
C ASP A 155 3.05 22.93 7.37
N PRO A 156 4.21 22.50 6.82
CA PRO A 156 4.36 21.18 6.23
C PRO A 156 4.16 20.03 7.22
N SER A 157 4.35 20.27 8.53
CA SER A 157 4.16 19.26 9.58
C SER A 157 2.71 18.79 9.72
N ARG A 158 1.76 19.53 9.14
CA ARG A 158 0.33 19.15 9.11
C ARG A 158 -0.01 18.11 8.04
N TYR A 159 0.97 17.76 7.19
CA TYR A 159 0.79 16.80 6.08
C TYR A 159 1.67 15.55 6.23
N VAL A 160 2.84 15.71 6.86
CA VAL A 160 3.81 14.62 7.09
C VAL A 160 4.28 14.73 8.55
N PRO A 161 4.25 13.66 9.35
CA PRO A 161 4.05 12.25 8.95
C PRO A 161 2.59 11.78 8.84
N ALA A 162 1.62 12.63 9.10
CA ALA A 162 0.20 12.30 8.94
C ALA A 162 -0.56 13.46 8.26
N PRO A 163 -1.40 13.18 7.25
CA PRO A 163 -1.85 11.86 6.76
C PRO A 163 -0.88 11.14 5.81
N PHE A 164 0.29 11.68 5.49
CA PHE A 164 1.26 11.06 4.60
C PHE A 164 2.50 10.60 5.37
N SER A 165 2.61 9.28 5.61
CA SER A 165 3.74 8.68 6.31
C SER A 165 4.91 8.42 5.35
N PRO A 166 6.13 8.91 5.65
CA PRO A 166 7.28 8.65 4.78
C PRO A 166 7.75 7.20 4.88
N GLU A 167 7.90 6.54 3.73
CA GLU A 167 8.42 5.17 3.57
C GLU A 167 9.84 5.14 2.99
N THR A 168 10.31 6.30 2.51
CA THR A 168 11.71 6.57 2.16
C THR A 168 12.12 7.90 2.77
N HIS A 169 13.44 8.09 3.00
CA HIS A 169 13.97 9.32 3.59
C HIS A 169 13.29 9.70 4.93
N GLU A 170 12.98 8.71 5.77
CA GLU A 170 12.27 8.91 7.04
C GLU A 170 12.95 9.94 7.97
N ALA A 171 14.28 10.08 7.88
CA ALA A 171 15.04 11.07 8.65
C ALA A 171 15.00 12.50 8.06
N ASP A 172 14.69 12.63 6.75
CA ASP A 172 14.52 13.91 6.04
C ASP A 172 13.44 13.76 4.96
N PRO A 173 12.15 13.69 5.35
CA PRO A 173 11.06 13.36 4.44
C PRO A 173 10.64 14.51 3.51
N ARG A 174 11.21 15.71 3.66
CA ARG A 174 10.90 16.88 2.85
C ARG A 174 9.39 17.16 2.79
N PRO A 175 8.71 17.39 3.93
CA PRO A 175 7.25 17.52 4.00
C PRO A 175 6.69 18.67 3.15
N GLU A 176 7.50 19.67 2.83
CA GLU A 176 7.14 20.80 1.96
C GLU A 176 6.75 20.37 0.54
N ILE A 177 7.20 19.18 0.06
CA ILE A 177 6.81 18.71 -1.28
C ILE A 177 5.34 18.26 -1.32
N VAL A 178 4.85 17.71 -0.22
CA VAL A 178 3.42 17.34 -0.07
C VAL A 178 2.58 18.58 0.16
N GLU A 179 3.03 19.49 1.03
CA GLU A 179 2.35 20.77 1.28
C GLU A 179 2.11 21.54 -0.03
N ARG A 180 3.13 21.63 -0.90
CA ARG A 180 3.01 22.31 -2.20
C ARG A 180 2.00 21.66 -3.13
N LEU A 181 1.95 20.33 -3.17
CA LEU A 181 0.93 19.58 -3.92
C LEU A 181 -0.48 19.95 -3.42
N VAL A 182 -0.69 19.89 -2.10
CA VAL A 182 -1.97 20.22 -1.50
C VAL A 182 -2.35 21.68 -1.78
N TYR A 183 -1.40 22.59 -1.66
CA TYR A 183 -1.64 24.00 -2.00
C TYR A 183 -2.03 24.17 -3.47
N ALA A 184 -1.36 23.49 -4.41
CA ALA A 184 -1.69 23.58 -5.83
C ALA A 184 -3.09 23.03 -6.13
N ILE A 185 -3.55 22.00 -5.40
CA ILE A 185 -4.90 21.47 -5.51
C ILE A 185 -5.96 22.48 -5.06
N ASN A 186 -5.68 23.26 -4.03
CA ASN A 186 -6.64 24.16 -3.39
C ASN A 186 -6.52 25.63 -3.83
N SER A 187 -5.39 26.03 -4.44
CA SER A 187 -5.12 27.41 -4.82
C SER A 187 -5.41 27.65 -6.30
N GLY A 188 -6.14 28.70 -6.57
CA GLY A 188 -6.40 29.15 -7.93
C GLY A 188 -7.81 28.86 -8.43
N GLY A 189 -8.28 29.72 -9.34
CA GLY A 189 -9.54 29.51 -10.04
C GLY A 189 -9.42 28.40 -11.10
N ALA A 190 -10.57 27.94 -11.61
CA ALA A 190 -10.64 26.83 -12.57
C ALA A 190 -9.74 27.03 -13.82
N ALA A 191 -9.51 28.27 -14.24
CA ALA A 191 -8.66 28.55 -15.39
C ALA A 191 -7.16 28.30 -15.15
N GLN A 192 -6.69 28.47 -13.93
CA GLN A 192 -5.28 28.30 -13.53
C GLN A 192 -5.00 26.89 -12.99
N PHE A 193 -6.04 26.20 -12.52
CA PHE A 193 -5.92 24.89 -11.84
C PHE A 193 -5.12 23.87 -12.64
N ARG A 194 -5.44 23.73 -13.93
CA ARG A 194 -4.74 22.74 -14.78
C ARG A 194 -3.23 22.98 -14.83
N GLY A 195 -2.81 24.22 -15.09
CA GLY A 195 -1.38 24.56 -15.14
C GLY A 195 -0.68 24.34 -13.80
N ALA A 196 -1.32 24.73 -12.70
CA ALA A 196 -0.77 24.55 -11.37
C ALA A 196 -0.61 23.09 -11.00
N ILE A 197 -1.59 22.23 -11.28
CA ILE A 197 -1.53 20.82 -10.92
C ILE A 197 -0.58 20.02 -11.82
N GLU A 198 -0.42 20.38 -13.09
CA GLU A 198 0.50 19.71 -14.03
C GLU A 198 1.99 19.83 -13.61
N GLU A 199 2.33 20.80 -12.75
CA GLU A 199 3.68 20.88 -12.16
C GLU A 199 3.94 19.75 -11.15
N PHE A 200 2.89 19.29 -10.46
CA PHE A 200 3.00 18.31 -9.37
C PHE A 200 2.46 16.94 -9.72
N LEU A 201 1.66 16.79 -10.78
CA LEU A 201 0.99 15.57 -11.13
C LEU A 201 1.06 15.31 -12.65
N ASP A 202 1.37 14.07 -13.04
CA ASP A 202 1.14 13.62 -14.41
C ASP A 202 -0.37 13.39 -14.58
N VAL A 203 -1.06 14.42 -15.10
CA VAL A 203 -2.52 14.41 -15.20
C VAL A 203 -3.02 13.27 -16.07
N HIS A 204 -2.33 12.91 -17.16
CA HIS A 204 -2.74 11.78 -18.00
C HIS A 204 -2.64 10.44 -17.27
N ARG A 205 -1.59 10.24 -16.49
CA ARG A 205 -1.44 9.05 -15.66
C ARG A 205 -2.46 9.04 -14.52
N PHE A 206 -2.72 10.19 -13.92
CA PHE A 206 -3.72 10.34 -12.87
C PHE A 206 -5.14 10.02 -13.38
N VAL A 207 -5.56 10.58 -14.50
CA VAL A 207 -6.88 10.28 -15.10
C VAL A 207 -7.01 8.80 -15.45
N ARG A 208 -5.94 8.17 -15.92
CA ARG A 208 -5.92 6.72 -16.16
C ARG A 208 -6.07 5.93 -14.86
N TYR A 209 -5.39 6.35 -13.80
CA TYR A 209 -5.53 5.75 -12.47
C TYR A 209 -6.98 5.84 -11.97
N VAL A 210 -7.56 7.03 -12.03
CA VAL A 210 -8.96 7.29 -11.65
C VAL A 210 -9.92 6.41 -12.47
N ALA A 211 -9.73 6.31 -13.79
CA ALA A 211 -10.56 5.49 -14.65
C ALA A 211 -10.50 4.00 -14.27
N VAL A 212 -9.32 3.50 -13.90
CA VAL A 212 -9.16 2.11 -13.41
C VAL A 212 -9.86 1.92 -12.08
N GLU A 213 -9.66 2.80 -11.10
CA GLU A 213 -10.33 2.74 -9.79
C GLU A 213 -11.86 2.73 -9.96
N THR A 214 -12.39 3.62 -10.80
CA THR A 214 -13.83 3.68 -11.08
C THR A 214 -14.33 2.40 -11.72
N PHE A 215 -13.62 1.85 -12.71
CA PHE A 215 -13.99 0.60 -13.35
C PHE A 215 -14.01 -0.58 -12.37
N LEU A 216 -13.07 -0.62 -11.43
CA LEU A 216 -12.99 -1.65 -10.41
C LEU A 216 -14.09 -1.52 -9.34
N ALA A 217 -14.77 -0.38 -9.27
CA ALA A 217 -15.73 -0.05 -8.21
C ALA A 217 -15.17 -0.33 -6.80
N GLU A 218 -13.92 0.09 -6.58
CA GLU A 218 -13.21 -0.11 -5.31
C GLU A 218 -13.81 0.77 -4.22
N GLN A 219 -14.35 0.15 -3.16
CA GLN A 219 -15.02 0.88 -2.08
C GLN A 219 -14.07 1.53 -1.08
N ASP A 220 -12.88 0.97 -0.92
CA ASP A 220 -11.87 1.37 0.06
C ASP A 220 -10.60 1.88 -0.63
N GLY A 221 -10.77 2.52 -1.79
CA GLY A 221 -9.67 3.02 -2.62
C GLY A 221 -9.51 4.54 -2.57
N PHE A 222 -8.74 5.07 -3.51
CA PHE A 222 -8.52 6.51 -3.67
C PHE A 222 -9.83 7.28 -3.89
N LEU A 223 -10.79 6.69 -4.60
CA LEU A 223 -12.13 7.23 -4.83
C LEU A 223 -13.21 6.48 -4.06
N GLY A 224 -12.82 5.76 -3.01
CA GLY A 224 -13.73 4.87 -2.30
C GLY A 224 -14.85 5.59 -1.53
N ASP A 225 -15.99 4.94 -1.39
CA ASP A 225 -17.15 5.48 -0.63
C ASP A 225 -16.86 5.61 0.87
N TRP A 226 -15.91 4.82 1.37
CA TRP A 226 -15.52 4.86 2.79
C TRP A 226 -14.51 5.97 3.09
N GLY A 227 -14.18 6.76 2.09
CA GLY A 227 -13.17 7.79 2.14
C GLY A 227 -11.92 7.42 1.37
N MET A 228 -11.08 8.41 1.12
CA MET A 228 -9.81 8.22 0.45
C MET A 228 -8.90 7.29 1.25
N ASN A 229 -8.42 6.22 0.63
CA ASN A 229 -7.57 5.22 1.28
C ASN A 229 -6.77 4.39 0.25
N ASN A 230 -5.87 3.55 0.74
CA ASN A 230 -5.20 2.48 -0.01
C ASN A 230 -4.47 2.94 -1.26
N PHE A 231 -3.59 3.92 -1.10
CA PHE A 231 -2.66 4.40 -2.13
C PHE A 231 -1.36 4.93 -1.51
N TYR A 232 -0.34 5.03 -2.36
CA TYR A 232 0.91 5.72 -2.05
C TYR A 232 1.11 6.88 -3.00
N LEU A 233 1.80 7.91 -2.53
CA LEU A 233 2.35 8.97 -3.36
C LEU A 233 3.84 8.72 -3.55
N TYR A 234 4.29 8.67 -4.79
CA TYR A 234 5.70 8.58 -5.12
C TYR A 234 6.13 9.75 -5.98
N ARG A 235 7.20 10.44 -5.57
CA ARG A 235 7.84 11.50 -6.33
C ARG A 235 9.24 11.06 -6.74
N PRO A 236 9.46 10.69 -8.02
CA PRO A 236 10.79 10.34 -8.54
C PRO A 236 11.80 11.50 -8.41
N PRO A 237 13.10 11.23 -8.24
CA PRO A 237 14.09 12.28 -8.01
C PRO A 237 14.27 13.23 -9.19
N GLN A 238 14.09 12.75 -10.43
CA GLN A 238 14.21 13.55 -11.64
C GLN A 238 12.91 14.24 -12.06
N SER A 239 11.84 14.06 -11.30
CA SER A 239 10.52 14.62 -11.58
C SER A 239 9.98 15.35 -10.36
N HIS A 240 9.36 16.51 -10.59
CA HIS A 240 8.56 17.18 -9.55
C HIS A 240 7.13 16.61 -9.45
N ARG A 241 6.77 15.69 -10.35
CA ARG A 241 5.41 15.14 -10.46
C ARG A 241 5.29 13.88 -9.65
N PHE A 242 4.23 13.83 -8.84
CA PHE A 242 3.86 12.63 -8.11
C PHE A 242 3.20 11.58 -9.02
N VAL A 243 3.42 10.34 -8.66
CA VAL A 243 2.73 9.17 -9.20
C VAL A 243 1.93 8.55 -8.07
N ILE A 244 0.65 8.26 -8.31
CA ILE A 244 -0.20 7.53 -7.38
C ILE A 244 0.00 6.03 -7.63
N LEU A 245 0.26 5.27 -6.57
CA LEU A 245 0.46 3.83 -6.61
C LEU A 245 -0.70 3.13 -5.91
N PRO A 246 -1.36 2.14 -6.54
CA PRO A 246 -2.46 1.43 -5.92
C PRO A 246 -1.98 0.50 -4.81
N TRP A 247 -2.77 0.44 -3.74
CA TRP A 247 -2.58 -0.49 -2.66
C TRP A 247 -3.92 -1.06 -2.23
N ASP A 248 -3.96 -2.30 -1.71
CA ASP A 248 -5.13 -2.96 -1.14
C ASP A 248 -6.43 -2.77 -1.93
N LYS A 249 -6.62 -3.58 -2.96
CA LYS A 249 -7.84 -3.57 -3.78
C LYS A 249 -8.74 -4.76 -3.48
N SER A 250 -8.79 -5.18 -2.21
CA SER A 250 -9.61 -6.31 -1.77
C SER A 250 -11.11 -6.02 -1.79
N HIS A 251 -11.49 -4.74 -1.81
CA HIS A 251 -12.88 -4.27 -1.89
C HIS A 251 -13.30 -3.86 -3.31
N ALA A 252 -12.53 -4.27 -4.33
CA ALA A 252 -12.95 -4.14 -5.73
C ALA A 252 -14.08 -5.13 -6.06
N PHE A 253 -14.93 -4.81 -7.02
CA PHE A 253 -16.02 -5.66 -7.54
C PHE A 253 -17.06 -6.09 -6.50
N VAL A 254 -17.11 -5.48 -5.34
CA VAL A 254 -18.07 -5.84 -4.28
C VAL A 254 -19.46 -5.28 -4.53
N ARG A 255 -19.60 -4.33 -5.45
CA ARG A 255 -20.88 -3.76 -5.84
C ARG A 255 -21.48 -4.52 -7.01
N GLY A 256 -22.78 -4.75 -6.94
CA GLY A 256 -23.53 -5.30 -8.07
C GLY A 256 -23.65 -4.30 -9.22
N PRO A 257 -24.06 -4.75 -10.42
CA PRO A 257 -24.21 -3.90 -11.61
C PRO A 257 -25.24 -2.77 -11.43
N GLU A 258 -26.10 -2.86 -10.42
CA GLU A 258 -27.09 -1.86 -10.06
C GLU A 258 -26.52 -0.68 -9.27
N SER A 259 -25.25 -0.74 -8.84
CA SER A 259 -24.65 0.34 -8.06
C SER A 259 -24.42 1.59 -8.91
N SER A 260 -24.47 2.77 -8.27
CA SER A 260 -24.24 4.07 -8.92
C SER A 260 -22.86 4.18 -9.57
N THR A 261 -21.91 3.36 -9.14
CA THR A 261 -20.53 3.34 -9.65
C THR A 261 -20.44 2.81 -11.09
N TRP A 262 -21.46 2.04 -11.55
CA TRP A 262 -21.51 1.46 -12.89
C TRP A 262 -22.43 2.22 -13.86
N ARG A 263 -23.00 3.35 -13.44
CA ARG A 263 -23.95 4.15 -14.24
C ARG A 263 -23.30 5.39 -14.86
#